data_7d4f26a87828b188591f77f61204ce86
#
_entry.id   7d4f26a87828b188591f77f61204ce86
#
_cell.length_a   1.000
_cell.length_b   1.000
_cell.length_c   1.000
_cell.angle_alpha   90.00
_cell.angle_beta   90.00
_cell.angle_gamma   90.00
#
_symmetry.space_group_name_H-M   'P 1'
#
loop_
_entity.id
_entity.type
_entity.pdbx_description
1 polymer ?
#
loop_
_entity_poly.entity_id
_entity_poly.type
_entity_poly.pdbx_seq_one_letter_code
_entity_poly.pdbx_strand_id
1 'polypeptide(L)'
;DKTVKLLEKKGLLQEDDNAQIIDLEEYNLGKCLIKKSDGATLYMTRDLTAAIDRYEKYGFSRMFYEVGSEQKLHFKQLFKILELMGYEWAKDCVHIDHGLYLDSDGKKFATRKGKTVFMIDVLRETVSIANKIIEEKNPNLENRESIAKKIGVAAIILGDLKNNRITDMIFDIDKFLDFEGNTGPYLQYTYARASSIIKKGKTIRYKKALISNNIEYQLINLLSKMPYITEDSYSKLSPHIISTYCIELARLFNEFYHQCPVLNEPNKDIQSFRLALVQSTRQVIKNSLSILGIECPESM
;
A
#
# COMPACT_ATOMS: atom_id res chain seq x y z
N ASP A 1 -15.89 7.82 -32.11
CA ASP A 1 -17.19 7.44 -31.84
C ASP A 1 -17.67 6.02 -32.14
N LYS A 2 -16.71 5.06 -32.25
CA LYS A 2 -17.01 3.64 -32.40
C LYS A 2 -17.86 3.12 -31.23
N THR A 3 -17.52 3.54 -30.01
CA THR A 3 -18.23 3.13 -28.75
C THR A 3 -19.65 3.68 -28.70
N VAL A 4 -19.89 4.92 -29.11
CA VAL A 4 -21.25 5.50 -29.17
C VAL A 4 -22.12 4.70 -30.15
N LYS A 5 -21.61 4.40 -31.34
CA LYS A 5 -22.33 3.56 -32.34
C LYS A 5 -22.62 2.15 -31.82
N LEU A 6 -21.72 1.60 -30.99
CA LEU A 6 -21.92 0.28 -30.37
C LEU A 6 -23.04 0.33 -29.31
N LEU A 7 -23.09 1.39 -28.49
CA LEU A 7 -24.16 1.62 -27.53
C LEU A 7 -25.52 1.79 -28.21
N GLU A 8 -25.54 2.57 -29.30
CA GLU A 8 -26.75 2.77 -30.14
C GLU A 8 -27.25 1.45 -30.74
N LYS A 9 -26.34 0.67 -31.35
CA LYS A 9 -26.68 -0.66 -31.92
C LYS A 9 -27.25 -1.62 -30.87
N LYS A 10 -26.85 -1.48 -29.61
CA LYS A 10 -27.35 -2.28 -28.48
C LYS A 10 -28.65 -1.73 -27.87
N GLY A 11 -29.15 -0.60 -28.38
CA GLY A 11 -30.37 0.02 -27.88
C GLY A 11 -30.26 0.59 -26.46
N LEU A 12 -29.05 0.93 -26.02
CA LEU A 12 -28.79 1.43 -24.65
C LEU A 12 -28.90 2.96 -24.55
N LEU A 13 -28.86 3.67 -25.71
CA LEU A 13 -28.93 5.14 -25.71
C LEU A 13 -30.40 5.62 -25.72
N GLN A 14 -30.64 6.64 -24.91
CA GLN A 14 -31.89 7.39 -24.88
C GLN A 14 -31.59 8.88 -25.06
N GLU A 15 -32.55 9.62 -25.60
CA GLU A 15 -32.47 11.08 -25.72
C GLU A 15 -33.13 11.74 -24.52
N ASP A 16 -32.42 12.67 -23.87
CA ASP A 16 -32.88 13.45 -22.73
C ASP A 16 -32.32 14.87 -22.88
N ASP A 17 -33.17 15.88 -22.99
CA ASP A 17 -32.81 17.31 -23.17
C ASP A 17 -31.78 17.53 -24.29
N ASN A 18 -31.99 16.93 -25.49
CA ASN A 18 -31.07 16.93 -26.63
C ASN A 18 -29.68 16.32 -26.36
N ALA A 19 -29.51 15.62 -25.25
CA ALA A 19 -28.30 14.86 -24.94
C ALA A 19 -28.56 13.36 -25.04
N GLN A 20 -27.49 12.57 -25.25
CA GLN A 20 -27.60 11.11 -25.23
C GLN A 20 -27.18 10.58 -23.87
N ILE A 21 -28.07 9.84 -23.25
CA ILE A 21 -27.89 9.24 -21.93
C ILE A 21 -28.07 7.72 -21.97
N ILE A 22 -27.59 7.04 -20.92
CA ILE A 22 -28.01 5.69 -20.57
C ILE A 22 -28.74 5.79 -19.22
N ASP A 23 -30.00 5.32 -19.20
CA ASP A 23 -30.77 5.26 -17.98
C ASP A 23 -30.40 4.02 -17.15
N LEU A 24 -29.92 4.27 -15.92
CA LEU A 24 -29.50 3.25 -14.97
C LEU A 24 -30.30 3.34 -13.65
N GLU A 25 -31.49 3.98 -13.67
CA GLU A 25 -32.29 4.18 -12.46
C GLU A 25 -32.75 2.84 -11.85
N GLU A 26 -33.06 1.82 -12.65
CA GLU A 26 -33.39 0.47 -12.17
C GLU A 26 -32.28 -0.18 -11.34
N TYR A 27 -31.01 0.26 -11.55
CA TYR A 27 -29.82 -0.21 -10.80
C TYR A 27 -29.44 0.75 -9.66
N ASN A 28 -30.26 1.76 -9.35
CA ASN A 28 -29.95 2.84 -8.40
C ASN A 28 -28.68 3.63 -8.73
N LEU A 29 -28.37 3.80 -10.02
CA LEU A 29 -27.19 4.51 -10.49
C LEU A 29 -27.53 5.81 -11.23
N GLY A 30 -28.82 6.16 -11.34
CA GLY A 30 -29.28 7.36 -12.03
C GLY A 30 -28.99 7.38 -13.53
N LYS A 31 -29.06 8.54 -14.14
CA LYS A 31 -28.81 8.73 -15.59
C LYS A 31 -27.32 8.97 -15.84
N CYS A 32 -26.77 8.29 -16.84
CA CYS A 32 -25.37 8.44 -17.25
C CYS A 32 -25.28 9.19 -18.57
N LEU A 33 -24.67 10.37 -18.57
CA LEU A 33 -24.50 11.19 -19.76
C LEU A 33 -23.36 10.66 -20.65
N ILE A 34 -23.67 10.34 -21.90
CA ILE A 34 -22.74 9.78 -22.88
C ILE A 34 -22.27 10.84 -23.88
N LYS A 35 -23.20 11.67 -24.37
CA LYS A 35 -22.92 12.71 -25.35
C LYS A 35 -23.76 13.95 -25.03
N LYS A 36 -23.14 15.12 -25.03
CA LYS A 36 -23.80 16.41 -24.83
C LYS A 36 -24.65 16.80 -26.04
N SER A 37 -25.54 17.78 -25.83
CA SER A 37 -26.35 18.39 -26.88
C SER A 37 -25.54 19.04 -28.04
N ASP A 38 -24.30 19.52 -27.72
CA ASP A 38 -23.36 20.05 -28.72
C ASP A 38 -22.61 18.96 -29.51
N GLY A 39 -22.88 17.70 -29.25
CA GLY A 39 -22.25 16.55 -29.87
C GLY A 39 -20.92 16.10 -29.24
N ALA A 40 -20.44 16.77 -28.21
CA ALA A 40 -19.19 16.39 -27.55
C ALA A 40 -19.36 15.12 -26.68
N THR A 41 -18.41 14.19 -26.78
CA THR A 41 -18.33 13.02 -25.91
C THR A 41 -17.71 13.38 -24.57
N LEU A 42 -18.07 12.62 -23.53
CA LEU A 42 -17.65 12.83 -22.15
C LEU A 42 -16.62 11.77 -21.69
N TYR A 43 -16.16 11.93 -20.45
CA TYR A 43 -15.22 10.99 -19.83
C TYR A 43 -15.76 9.54 -19.85
N MET A 44 -17.06 9.33 -19.60
CA MET A 44 -17.66 7.99 -19.63
C MET A 44 -17.43 7.28 -20.96
N THR A 45 -17.63 7.98 -22.08
CA THR A 45 -17.41 7.40 -23.42
C THR A 45 -15.94 7.01 -23.65
N ARG A 46 -15.02 7.82 -23.12
CA ARG A 46 -13.57 7.54 -23.20
C ARG A 46 -13.18 6.35 -22.34
N ASP A 47 -13.73 6.26 -21.14
CA ASP A 47 -13.44 5.17 -20.20
C ASP A 47 -14.02 3.85 -20.69
N LEU A 48 -15.23 3.85 -21.28
CA LEU A 48 -15.81 2.68 -21.96
C LEU A 48 -14.90 2.20 -23.09
N THR A 49 -14.46 3.13 -23.94
CA THR A 49 -13.56 2.82 -25.06
C THR A 49 -12.24 2.24 -24.55
N ALA A 50 -11.65 2.86 -23.52
CA ALA A 50 -10.38 2.42 -22.94
C ALA A 50 -10.50 1.05 -22.26
N ALA A 51 -11.61 0.76 -21.59
CA ALA A 51 -11.84 -0.54 -20.96
C ALA A 51 -11.91 -1.66 -22.00
N ILE A 52 -12.65 -1.44 -23.10
CA ILE A 52 -12.80 -2.39 -24.20
C ILE A 52 -11.43 -2.62 -24.89
N ASP A 53 -10.71 -1.55 -25.23
CA ASP A 53 -9.40 -1.62 -25.87
C ASP A 53 -8.37 -2.38 -25.01
N ARG A 54 -8.38 -2.12 -23.69
CA ARG A 54 -7.51 -2.83 -22.74
C ARG A 54 -7.83 -4.32 -22.68
N TYR A 55 -9.10 -4.70 -22.67
CA TYR A 55 -9.46 -6.11 -22.68
C TYR A 55 -9.07 -6.79 -24.01
N GLU A 56 -9.36 -6.17 -25.14
CA GLU A 56 -8.98 -6.67 -26.46
C GLU A 56 -7.46 -6.86 -26.60
N LYS A 57 -6.69 -5.93 -26.02
CA LYS A 57 -5.22 -5.93 -26.11
C LYS A 57 -4.52 -6.87 -25.12
N TYR A 58 -5.02 -6.97 -23.89
CA TYR A 58 -4.32 -7.65 -22.80
C TYR A 58 -4.99 -8.93 -22.33
N GLY A 59 -6.27 -9.17 -22.62
CA GLY A 59 -7.03 -10.33 -22.18
C GLY A 59 -6.95 -10.53 -20.64
N PHE A 60 -7.06 -9.45 -19.89
CA PHE A 60 -6.86 -9.48 -18.43
C PHE A 60 -7.90 -10.36 -17.72
N SER A 61 -7.51 -10.97 -16.62
CA SER A 61 -8.41 -11.69 -15.71
C SER A 61 -9.08 -10.77 -14.68
N ARG A 62 -8.43 -9.65 -14.31
CA ARG A 62 -8.98 -8.60 -13.45
C ARG A 62 -8.39 -7.25 -13.86
N MET A 63 -9.19 -6.19 -13.71
CA MET A 63 -8.73 -4.82 -13.93
C MET A 63 -9.03 -3.95 -12.71
N PHE A 64 -8.01 -3.25 -12.23
CA PHE A 64 -8.11 -2.34 -11.10
C PHE A 64 -8.04 -0.88 -11.58
N TYR A 65 -8.98 -0.07 -11.09
CA TYR A 65 -8.99 1.37 -11.26
C TYR A 65 -8.69 2.00 -9.91
N GLU A 66 -7.47 2.49 -9.73
CA GLU A 66 -7.07 3.21 -8.52
C GLU A 66 -7.37 4.69 -8.74
N VAL A 67 -8.47 5.14 -8.18
CA VAL A 67 -9.01 6.49 -8.35
C VAL A 67 -9.71 6.97 -7.09
N GLY A 68 -9.68 8.27 -6.82
CA GLY A 68 -10.28 8.86 -5.63
C GLY A 68 -11.76 8.51 -5.44
N SER A 69 -12.18 8.40 -4.19
CA SER A 69 -13.53 8.00 -3.78
C SER A 69 -14.65 8.91 -4.30
N GLU A 70 -14.31 10.13 -4.72
CA GLU A 70 -15.26 11.07 -5.35
C GLU A 70 -15.84 10.52 -6.67
N GLN A 71 -15.18 9.54 -7.32
CA GLN A 71 -15.61 8.95 -8.59
C GLN A 71 -16.33 7.60 -8.42
N LYS A 72 -16.76 7.24 -7.22
CA LYS A 72 -17.47 5.97 -6.97
C LYS A 72 -18.68 5.73 -7.88
N LEU A 73 -19.51 6.73 -8.08
CA LEU A 73 -20.68 6.62 -8.93
C LEU A 73 -20.26 6.40 -10.39
N HIS A 74 -19.27 7.15 -10.87
CA HIS A 74 -18.78 7.03 -12.23
C HIS A 74 -18.30 5.58 -12.55
N PHE A 75 -17.51 4.97 -11.67
CA PHE A 75 -17.05 3.59 -11.89
C PHE A 75 -18.16 2.55 -11.75
N LYS A 76 -19.12 2.75 -10.84
CA LYS A 76 -20.32 1.89 -10.79
C LYS A 76 -21.13 1.94 -12.08
N GLN A 77 -21.33 3.13 -12.65
CA GLN A 77 -21.98 3.31 -13.94
C GLN A 77 -21.17 2.69 -15.07
N LEU A 78 -19.85 2.92 -15.12
CA LEU A 78 -18.95 2.35 -16.13
C LEU A 78 -19.06 0.82 -16.18
N PHE A 79 -18.91 0.15 -15.05
CA PHE A 79 -18.95 -1.31 -15.01
C PHE A 79 -20.34 -1.86 -15.34
N LYS A 80 -21.41 -1.19 -14.90
CA LYS A 80 -22.78 -1.59 -15.26
C LYS A 80 -23.06 -1.42 -16.74
N ILE A 81 -22.60 -0.35 -17.37
CA ILE A 81 -22.75 -0.14 -18.82
C ILE A 81 -21.99 -1.23 -19.60
N LEU A 82 -20.75 -1.56 -19.21
CA LEU A 82 -20.00 -2.66 -19.83
C LEU A 82 -20.74 -4.01 -19.70
N GLU A 83 -21.35 -4.28 -18.54
CA GLU A 83 -22.17 -5.46 -18.33
C GLU A 83 -23.39 -5.48 -19.28
N LEU A 84 -24.15 -4.36 -19.38
CA LEU A 84 -25.27 -4.20 -20.28
C LEU A 84 -24.87 -4.31 -21.76
N MET A 85 -23.64 -3.91 -22.08
CA MET A 85 -23.05 -4.14 -23.41
C MET A 85 -22.73 -5.63 -23.69
N GLY A 86 -22.85 -6.52 -22.70
CA GLY A 86 -22.62 -7.95 -22.82
C GLY A 86 -21.17 -8.37 -22.60
N TYR A 87 -20.35 -7.54 -21.95
CA TYR A 87 -18.97 -7.89 -21.59
C TYR A 87 -18.94 -8.61 -20.24
N GLU A 88 -18.79 -9.94 -20.23
CA GLU A 88 -18.76 -10.75 -19.01
C GLU A 88 -17.61 -10.39 -18.06
N TRP A 89 -16.48 -9.94 -18.61
CA TRP A 89 -15.31 -9.49 -17.83
C TRP A 89 -15.54 -8.19 -17.04
N ALA A 90 -16.65 -7.49 -17.28
CA ALA A 90 -16.98 -6.26 -16.54
C ALA A 90 -17.10 -6.52 -15.01
N LYS A 91 -17.54 -7.72 -14.61
CA LYS A 91 -17.61 -8.16 -13.21
C LYS A 91 -16.23 -8.28 -12.53
N ASP A 92 -15.17 -8.42 -13.32
CA ASP A 92 -13.80 -8.53 -12.84
C ASP A 92 -13.07 -7.18 -12.81
N CYS A 93 -13.77 -6.09 -13.14
CA CYS A 93 -13.30 -4.71 -12.98
C CYS A 93 -13.61 -4.21 -11.56
N VAL A 94 -12.62 -3.62 -10.90
CA VAL A 94 -12.73 -3.16 -9.52
C VAL A 94 -12.25 -1.72 -9.40
N HIS A 95 -13.06 -0.87 -8.78
CA HIS A 95 -12.62 0.46 -8.35
C HIS A 95 -11.96 0.36 -6.98
N ILE A 96 -10.65 0.57 -6.95
CA ILE A 96 -9.88 0.72 -5.71
C ILE A 96 -9.93 2.21 -5.35
N ASP A 97 -10.97 2.55 -4.59
CA ASP A 97 -11.17 3.92 -4.16
C ASP A 97 -10.25 4.27 -2.98
N HIS A 98 -9.79 5.50 -2.95
CA HIS A 98 -8.96 6.02 -1.87
C HIS A 98 -9.46 7.39 -1.39
N GLY A 99 -9.15 7.72 -0.13
CA GLY A 99 -9.41 9.02 0.48
C GLY A 99 -8.49 10.11 -0.08
N LEU A 100 -8.61 11.28 0.51
CA LEU A 100 -7.86 12.47 0.12
C LEU A 100 -6.66 12.69 1.04
N TYR A 101 -5.61 13.31 0.49
CA TYR A 101 -4.58 13.95 1.28
C TYR A 101 -5.06 15.34 1.72
N LEU A 102 -5.00 15.59 3.02
CA LEU A 102 -5.38 16.84 3.64
C LEU A 102 -4.13 17.55 4.17
N ASP A 103 -4.17 18.88 4.19
CA ASP A 103 -3.15 19.70 4.82
C ASP A 103 -3.26 19.65 6.36
N SER A 104 -2.37 20.35 7.06
CA SER A 104 -2.36 20.43 8.54
C SER A 104 -3.65 21.00 9.13
N ASP A 105 -4.42 21.77 8.35
CA ASP A 105 -5.71 22.33 8.76
C ASP A 105 -6.89 21.42 8.44
N GLY A 106 -6.63 20.21 7.93
CA GLY A 106 -7.65 19.23 7.50
C GLY A 106 -8.37 19.62 6.21
N LYS A 107 -7.78 20.50 5.40
CA LYS A 107 -8.35 20.92 4.12
C LYS A 107 -7.68 20.20 2.96
N LYS A 108 -8.45 19.90 1.93
CA LYS A 108 -7.95 19.33 0.67
C LYS A 108 -6.84 20.23 0.11
N PHE A 109 -5.70 19.63 -0.28
CA PHE A 109 -4.68 20.34 -1.04
C PHE A 109 -5.30 20.91 -2.31
N ALA A 110 -5.55 22.21 -2.32
CA ALA A 110 -6.25 22.88 -3.41
C ALA A 110 -5.30 23.74 -4.24
N THR A 111 -5.35 23.55 -5.55
CA THR A 111 -4.64 24.36 -6.55
C THR A 111 -5.06 25.83 -6.58
N ARG A 112 -6.16 26.21 -5.91
CA ARG A 112 -6.75 27.55 -5.96
C ARG A 112 -5.90 28.69 -5.38
N LYS A 113 -4.80 28.38 -4.65
CA LYS A 113 -3.86 29.39 -4.10
C LYS A 113 -2.47 29.35 -4.73
N GLY A 114 -2.30 28.73 -5.89
CA GLY A 114 -1.02 28.75 -6.63
C GLY A 114 0.11 27.91 -6.00
N LYS A 115 -0.15 27.14 -4.93
CA LYS A 115 0.81 26.20 -4.37
C LYS A 115 0.38 24.78 -4.68
N THR A 116 0.79 24.26 -5.84
CA THR A 116 0.70 22.84 -6.14
C THR A 116 1.85 22.14 -5.40
N VAL A 117 1.53 21.16 -4.54
CA VAL A 117 2.53 20.31 -3.93
C VAL A 117 2.80 19.16 -4.89
N PHE A 118 4.00 19.09 -5.43
CA PHE A 118 4.40 17.98 -6.30
C PHE A 118 4.97 16.83 -5.48
N MET A 119 4.56 15.62 -5.75
CA MET A 119 5.06 14.42 -5.08
C MET A 119 6.58 14.30 -5.16
N ILE A 120 7.18 14.73 -6.26
CA ILE A 120 8.65 14.68 -6.42
C ILE A 120 9.37 15.58 -5.42
N ASP A 121 8.79 16.73 -5.07
CA ASP A 121 9.39 17.66 -4.11
C ASP A 121 9.24 17.11 -2.69
N VAL A 122 8.09 16.52 -2.37
CA VAL A 122 7.87 15.80 -1.10
C VAL A 122 8.90 14.69 -0.92
N LEU A 123 9.10 13.86 -1.93
CA LEU A 123 10.09 12.77 -1.88
C LEU A 123 11.52 13.31 -1.70
N ARG A 124 11.88 14.40 -2.40
CA ARG A 124 13.21 15.03 -2.25
C ARG A 124 13.42 15.57 -0.84
N GLU A 125 12.42 16.26 -0.30
CA GLU A 125 12.44 16.79 1.06
C GLU A 125 12.60 15.67 2.10
N THR A 126 11.78 14.62 1.99
CA THR A 126 11.83 13.47 2.89
C THR A 126 13.20 12.77 2.85
N VAL A 127 13.78 12.60 1.67
CA VAL A 127 15.13 12.03 1.51
C VAL A 127 16.19 12.96 2.12
N SER A 128 16.05 14.27 1.94
CA SER A 128 17.01 15.25 2.51
C SER A 128 16.97 15.22 4.05
N ILE A 129 15.78 15.16 4.66
CA ILE A 129 15.63 15.05 6.11
C ILE A 129 16.23 13.72 6.61
N ALA A 130 15.90 12.59 5.94
CA ALA A 130 16.46 11.29 6.28
C ALA A 130 17.99 11.29 6.23
N ASN A 131 18.58 11.94 5.21
CA ASN A 131 20.04 12.04 5.09
C ASN A 131 20.69 12.83 6.25
N LYS A 132 20.07 13.92 6.69
CA LYS A 132 20.52 14.69 7.86
C LYS A 132 20.48 13.87 9.14
N ILE A 133 19.37 13.14 9.37
CA ILE A 133 19.20 12.28 10.54
C ILE A 133 20.30 11.18 10.57
N ILE A 134 20.59 10.58 9.43
CA ILE A 134 21.65 9.57 9.33
C ILE A 134 23.01 10.20 9.62
N GLU A 135 23.29 11.39 9.06
CA GLU A 135 24.56 12.10 9.28
C GLU A 135 24.80 12.41 10.76
N GLU A 136 23.77 12.78 11.49
CA GLU A 136 23.83 13.05 12.94
C GLU A 136 24.02 11.76 13.77
N LYS A 137 23.28 10.68 13.43
CA LYS A 137 23.28 9.44 14.22
C LYS A 137 24.39 8.46 13.86
N ASN A 138 24.76 8.40 12.58
CA ASN A 138 25.78 7.47 12.06
C ASN A 138 26.58 8.10 10.91
N PRO A 139 27.48 9.06 11.19
CA PRO A 139 28.21 9.82 10.17
C PRO A 139 29.09 8.95 9.26
N ASN A 140 29.51 7.78 9.76
CA ASN A 140 30.40 6.86 9.04
C ASN A 140 29.64 5.77 8.25
N LEU A 141 28.32 5.90 8.09
CA LEU A 141 27.53 4.91 7.36
C LEU A 141 27.90 4.94 5.86
N GLU A 142 28.37 3.79 5.36
CA GLU A 142 28.62 3.60 3.93
C GLU A 142 27.33 3.70 3.11
N ASN A 143 27.42 4.24 1.89
CA ASN A 143 26.27 4.40 0.98
C ASN A 143 25.10 5.22 1.56
N ARG A 144 25.41 6.21 2.43
CA ARG A 144 24.44 7.04 3.14
C ARG A 144 23.33 7.58 2.25
N GLU A 145 23.65 8.14 1.09
CA GLU A 145 22.64 8.71 0.16
C GLU A 145 21.64 7.66 -0.33
N SER A 146 22.11 6.45 -0.66
CA SER A 146 21.25 5.35 -1.09
C SER A 146 20.31 4.90 0.04
N ILE A 147 20.85 4.84 1.26
CA ILE A 147 20.07 4.47 2.45
C ILE A 147 19.07 5.56 2.79
N ALA A 148 19.45 6.85 2.74
CA ALA A 148 18.53 7.98 2.94
C ALA A 148 17.37 7.96 1.95
N LYS A 149 17.62 7.62 0.68
CA LYS A 149 16.58 7.45 -0.33
C LYS A 149 15.60 6.34 0.06
N LYS A 150 16.10 5.18 0.49
CA LYS A 150 15.25 4.06 0.94
C LYS A 150 14.41 4.44 2.15
N ILE A 151 14.97 5.17 3.11
CA ILE A 151 14.27 5.63 4.31
C ILE A 151 13.21 6.67 3.97
N GLY A 152 13.53 7.68 3.17
CA GLY A 152 12.60 8.71 2.77
C GLY A 152 11.40 8.15 1.99
N VAL A 153 11.65 7.24 1.04
CA VAL A 153 10.59 6.55 0.29
C VAL A 153 9.74 5.67 1.21
N ALA A 154 10.36 4.91 2.12
CA ALA A 154 9.64 4.06 3.07
C ALA A 154 8.73 4.86 4.01
N ALA A 155 9.18 6.05 4.44
CA ALA A 155 8.41 6.94 5.30
C ALA A 155 7.08 7.35 4.62
N ILE A 156 7.13 7.73 3.35
CA ILE A 156 5.94 8.12 2.57
C ILE A 156 5.04 6.90 2.32
N ILE A 157 5.60 5.80 1.80
CA ILE A 157 4.81 4.61 1.46
C ILE A 157 4.10 4.04 2.70
N LEU A 158 4.80 3.85 3.82
CA LEU A 158 4.16 3.33 5.02
C LEU A 158 3.25 4.36 5.69
N GLY A 159 3.61 5.65 5.63
CA GLY A 159 2.76 6.74 6.10
C GLY A 159 1.36 6.68 5.51
N ASP A 160 1.28 6.39 4.21
CA ASP A 160 0.04 6.18 3.47
C ASP A 160 -0.56 4.79 3.77
N LEU A 161 0.14 3.72 3.43
CA LEU A 161 -0.38 2.35 3.44
C LEU A 161 -0.63 1.75 4.84
N LYS A 162 -0.28 2.43 5.94
CA LYS A 162 -0.68 2.01 7.29
C LYS A 162 -2.13 2.34 7.62
N ASN A 163 -2.75 3.24 6.86
CA ASN A 163 -4.14 3.64 7.04
C ASN A 163 -5.05 2.86 6.09
N ASN A 164 -6.33 2.75 6.46
CA ASN A 164 -7.30 2.22 5.51
C ASN A 164 -7.39 3.20 4.32
N ARG A 165 -7.20 2.70 3.10
CA ARG A 165 -7.15 3.51 1.87
C ARG A 165 -8.35 4.43 1.65
N ILE A 166 -9.53 4.09 2.18
CA ILE A 166 -10.76 4.90 2.03
C ILE A 166 -10.84 6.10 2.99
N THR A 167 -9.90 6.20 3.94
CA THR A 167 -9.87 7.26 4.95
C THR A 167 -9.03 8.42 4.46
N ASP A 168 -9.54 9.64 4.62
CA ASP A 168 -8.76 10.85 4.37
C ASP A 168 -7.59 10.93 5.35
N MET A 169 -6.43 11.42 4.88
CA MET A 169 -5.20 11.44 5.64
C MET A 169 -4.61 12.85 5.71
N ILE A 170 -4.26 13.30 6.93
CA ILE A 170 -3.48 14.52 7.13
C ILE A 170 -2.01 14.21 6.84
N PHE A 171 -1.44 14.91 5.86
CA PHE A 171 -0.06 14.73 5.46
C PHE A 171 0.89 15.50 6.38
N ASP A 172 1.81 14.78 7.05
CA ASP A 172 2.76 15.32 8.02
C ASP A 172 4.11 14.59 7.86
N ILE A 173 5.08 15.25 7.24
CA ILE A 173 6.40 14.66 6.93
C ILE A 173 7.15 14.28 8.19
N ASP A 174 7.10 15.10 9.23
CA ASP A 174 7.85 14.86 10.47
C ASP A 174 7.37 13.60 11.16
N LYS A 175 6.04 13.39 11.21
CA LYS A 175 5.45 12.14 11.74
C LYS A 175 5.77 10.91 10.91
N PHE A 176 5.99 11.07 9.60
CA PHE A 176 6.31 9.93 8.72
C PHE A 176 7.75 9.48 8.88
N LEU A 177 8.66 10.39 9.21
CA LEU A 177 10.09 10.13 9.40
C LEU A 177 10.48 9.73 10.82
N ASP A 178 9.55 9.66 11.76
CA ASP A 178 9.83 9.21 13.13
C ASP A 178 10.38 7.79 13.15
N PHE A 179 11.50 7.59 13.87
CA PHE A 179 12.16 6.28 14.03
C PHE A 179 11.62 5.47 15.22
N GLU A 180 10.75 6.05 16.04
CA GLU A 180 10.18 5.39 17.24
C GLU A 180 8.69 5.06 17.09
N GLY A 181 8.05 5.55 16.04
CA GLY A 181 6.61 5.40 15.81
C GLY A 181 6.23 4.25 14.88
N ASN A 182 4.97 4.27 14.42
CA ASN A 182 4.45 3.35 13.41
C ASN A 182 4.83 3.82 12.00
N THR A 183 6.12 3.75 11.66
CA THR A 183 6.70 4.38 10.47
C THR A 183 7.56 3.42 9.68
N GLY A 184 7.81 3.76 8.39
CA GLY A 184 8.71 3.02 7.52
C GLY A 184 10.13 2.91 8.10
N PRO A 185 10.74 4.03 8.53
CA PRO A 185 12.04 4.02 9.19
C PRO A 185 12.12 3.10 10.40
N TYR A 186 11.10 3.05 11.25
CA TYR A 186 11.05 2.14 12.40
C TYR A 186 11.10 0.66 11.99
N LEU A 187 10.35 0.27 10.96
CA LEU A 187 10.35 -1.11 10.46
C LEU A 187 11.68 -1.47 9.81
N GLN A 188 12.26 -0.55 9.02
CA GLN A 188 13.59 -0.73 8.42
C GLN A 188 14.68 -0.84 9.49
N TYR A 189 14.62 -0.02 10.53
CA TYR A 189 15.56 -0.10 11.65
C TYR A 189 15.43 -1.45 12.40
N THR A 190 14.22 -1.94 12.61
CA THR A 190 13.99 -3.26 13.22
C THR A 190 14.58 -4.38 12.35
N TYR A 191 14.43 -4.30 11.03
CA TYR A 191 15.06 -5.23 10.09
C TYR A 191 16.59 -5.17 10.15
N ALA A 192 17.19 -3.97 10.12
CA ALA A 192 18.63 -3.78 10.19
C ALA A 192 19.21 -4.30 11.53
N ARG A 193 18.50 -4.07 12.65
CA ARG A 193 18.85 -4.63 13.95
C ARG A 193 18.87 -6.16 13.91
N ALA A 194 17.82 -6.79 13.40
CA ALA A 194 17.75 -8.24 13.24
C ALA A 194 18.89 -8.78 12.36
N SER A 195 19.22 -8.08 11.26
CA SER A 195 20.33 -8.40 10.37
C SER A 195 21.68 -8.37 11.11
N SER A 196 21.90 -7.35 11.93
CA SER A 196 23.12 -7.22 12.75
C SER A 196 23.25 -8.35 13.78
N ILE A 197 22.14 -8.75 14.42
CA ILE A 197 22.13 -9.89 15.38
C ILE A 197 22.53 -11.18 14.67
N ILE A 198 21.94 -11.46 13.51
CA ILE A 198 22.26 -12.66 12.72
C ILE A 198 23.72 -12.67 12.30
N LYS A 199 24.24 -11.54 11.80
CA LYS A 199 25.65 -11.40 11.40
C LYS A 199 26.61 -11.71 12.54
N LYS A 200 26.30 -11.27 13.76
CA LYS A 200 27.09 -11.52 14.96
C LYS A 200 26.94 -12.95 15.49
N GLY A 201 25.75 -13.55 15.36
CA GLY A 201 25.41 -14.88 15.90
C GLY A 201 26.02 -16.05 15.09
N LYS A 202 26.58 -15.81 13.93
CA LYS A 202 27.27 -16.75 13.01
C LYS A 202 26.35 -17.88 12.50
N THR A 203 26.32 -19.05 13.12
CA THR A 203 25.63 -20.24 12.56
C THR A 203 24.36 -20.55 13.32
N ILE A 204 23.21 -20.65 12.62
CA ILE A 204 21.94 -21.03 13.19
C ILE A 204 21.68 -22.50 12.89
N ARG A 205 21.81 -23.35 13.91
CA ARG A 205 21.45 -24.77 13.86
C ARG A 205 20.69 -25.12 15.11
N TYR A 206 19.36 -24.99 15.08
CA TYR A 206 18.54 -25.47 16.19
C TYR A 206 17.95 -26.87 15.85
N LYS A 207 17.86 -27.73 16.86
CA LYS A 207 17.33 -29.10 16.69
C LYS A 207 15.86 -29.19 17.06
N LYS A 208 15.42 -28.38 18.01
CA LYS A 208 14.04 -28.31 18.51
C LYS A 208 13.71 -26.92 19.02
N ALA A 209 12.43 -26.60 19.06
CA ALA A 209 11.94 -25.39 19.71
C ALA A 209 12.11 -25.53 21.23
N LEU A 210 12.74 -24.52 21.86
CA LEU A 210 12.96 -24.45 23.30
C LEU A 210 12.38 -23.16 23.83
N ILE A 211 11.06 -23.12 23.92
CA ILE A 211 10.32 -21.95 24.44
C ILE A 211 10.56 -21.87 25.94
N SER A 212 11.21 -20.82 26.38
CA SER A 212 11.52 -20.56 27.80
C SER A 212 10.84 -19.32 28.36
N ASN A 213 10.23 -18.50 27.47
CA ASN A 213 9.55 -17.28 27.83
C ASN A 213 8.26 -17.10 27.01
N ASN A 214 7.23 -16.52 27.61
CA ASN A 214 5.95 -16.29 26.95
C ASN A 214 6.05 -15.39 25.69
N ILE A 215 6.97 -14.42 25.68
CA ILE A 215 7.21 -13.54 24.52
C ILE A 215 7.68 -14.33 23.29
N GLU A 216 8.49 -15.40 23.49
CA GLU A 216 8.93 -16.29 22.42
C GLU A 216 7.72 -17.02 21.78
N TYR A 217 6.78 -17.49 22.60
CA TYR A 217 5.55 -18.11 22.13
C TYR A 217 4.66 -17.13 21.35
N GLN A 218 4.48 -15.91 21.88
CA GLN A 218 3.72 -14.87 21.19
C GLN A 218 4.34 -14.52 19.83
N LEU A 219 5.67 -14.41 19.74
CA LEU A 219 6.38 -14.12 18.51
C LEU A 219 6.18 -15.23 17.46
N ILE A 220 6.25 -16.52 17.87
CA ILE A 220 5.99 -17.66 16.98
C ILE A 220 4.55 -17.58 16.43
N ASN A 221 3.57 -17.37 17.31
CA ASN A 221 2.17 -17.26 16.91
C ASN A 221 1.94 -16.13 15.93
N LEU A 222 2.58 -14.97 16.14
CA LEU A 222 2.44 -13.84 15.23
C LEU A 222 3.11 -14.14 13.89
N LEU A 223 4.31 -14.74 13.88
CA LEU A 223 5.00 -15.15 12.65
C LEU A 223 4.17 -16.14 11.83
N SER A 224 3.49 -17.07 12.47
CA SER A 224 2.67 -18.10 11.80
C SER A 224 1.45 -17.53 11.07
N LYS A 225 1.01 -16.32 11.41
CA LYS A 225 -0.15 -15.66 10.80
C LYS A 225 0.15 -15.05 9.43
N MET A 226 1.41 -14.89 9.02
CA MET A 226 1.77 -14.17 7.79
C MET A 226 1.03 -14.68 6.54
N PRO A 227 0.88 -15.98 6.27
CA PRO A 227 0.15 -16.46 5.09
C PRO A 227 -1.31 -15.98 5.08
N TYR A 228 -2.00 -16.13 6.22
CA TYR A 228 -3.39 -15.66 6.38
C TYR A 228 -3.52 -14.15 6.20
N ILE A 229 -2.62 -13.36 6.81
CA ILE A 229 -2.60 -11.90 6.68
C ILE A 229 -2.42 -11.46 5.22
N THR A 230 -1.57 -12.18 4.48
CA THR A 230 -1.34 -11.88 3.05
C THR A 230 -2.60 -12.17 2.22
N GLU A 231 -3.25 -13.30 2.46
CA GLU A 231 -4.49 -13.68 1.79
C GLU A 231 -5.64 -12.71 2.12
N ASP A 232 -5.79 -12.33 3.39
CA ASP A 232 -6.81 -11.38 3.85
C ASP A 232 -6.61 -9.98 3.23
N SER A 233 -5.36 -9.51 3.18
CA SER A 233 -4.99 -8.26 2.53
C SER A 233 -5.30 -8.27 1.03
N TYR A 234 -4.98 -9.35 0.34
CA TYR A 234 -5.25 -9.53 -1.08
C TYR A 234 -6.75 -9.58 -1.38
N SER A 235 -7.50 -10.39 -0.64
CA SER A 235 -8.95 -10.56 -0.86
C SER A 235 -9.72 -9.27 -0.61
N LYS A 236 -9.30 -8.46 0.37
CA LYS A 236 -9.89 -7.17 0.72
C LYS A 236 -9.31 -6.00 -0.08
N LEU A 237 -8.28 -6.22 -0.90
CA LEU A 237 -7.53 -5.16 -1.58
C LEU A 237 -7.10 -4.04 -0.61
N SER A 238 -6.58 -4.42 0.55
CA SER A 238 -6.36 -3.53 1.68
C SER A 238 -4.95 -3.69 2.26
N PRO A 239 -3.94 -2.99 1.69
CA PRO A 239 -2.53 -3.11 2.09
C PRO A 239 -2.27 -2.76 3.56
N HIS A 240 -3.11 -1.92 4.19
CA HIS A 240 -2.97 -1.55 5.61
C HIS A 240 -3.00 -2.76 6.55
N ILE A 241 -3.60 -3.88 6.15
CA ILE A 241 -3.63 -5.12 6.92
C ILE A 241 -2.20 -5.66 7.09
N ILE A 242 -1.39 -5.66 6.02
CA ILE A 242 0.02 -6.05 6.08
C ILE A 242 0.84 -5.02 6.88
N SER A 243 0.58 -3.73 6.68
CA SER A 243 1.27 -2.66 7.40
C SER A 243 1.05 -2.78 8.92
N THR A 244 -0.19 -2.96 9.36
CA THR A 244 -0.56 -3.13 10.78
C THR A 244 0.10 -4.36 11.37
N TYR A 245 0.03 -5.50 10.65
CA TYR A 245 0.70 -6.73 11.07
C TYR A 245 2.21 -6.55 11.21
N CYS A 246 2.87 -5.92 10.24
CA CYS A 246 4.31 -5.70 10.27
C CYS A 246 4.74 -4.80 11.44
N ILE A 247 3.95 -3.77 11.76
CA ILE A 247 4.16 -2.89 12.91
C ILE A 247 4.04 -3.68 14.22
N GLU A 248 3.01 -4.52 14.36
CA GLU A 248 2.82 -5.37 15.53
C GLU A 248 3.99 -6.35 15.70
N LEU A 249 4.42 -6.99 14.60
CA LEU A 249 5.56 -7.89 14.59
C LEU A 249 6.85 -7.19 15.02
N ALA A 250 7.11 -5.98 14.53
CA ALA A 250 8.29 -5.21 14.89
C ALA A 250 8.29 -4.82 16.38
N ARG A 251 7.13 -4.42 16.92
CA ARG A 251 6.98 -4.12 18.36
C ARG A 251 7.26 -5.35 19.22
N LEU A 252 6.61 -6.46 18.89
CA LEU A 252 6.78 -7.71 19.64
C LEU A 252 8.22 -8.24 19.55
N PHE A 253 8.87 -8.10 18.38
CA PHE A 253 10.28 -8.44 18.23
C PHE A 253 11.18 -7.56 19.08
N ASN A 254 10.95 -6.26 19.14
CA ASN A 254 11.75 -5.37 19.99
C ASN A 254 11.55 -5.70 21.49
N GLU A 255 10.35 -6.05 21.91
CA GLU A 255 10.08 -6.52 23.26
C GLU A 255 10.80 -7.85 23.56
N PHE A 256 10.72 -8.82 22.66
CA PHE A 256 11.48 -10.07 22.74
C PHE A 256 12.98 -9.81 22.87
N TYR A 257 13.54 -8.90 22.07
CA TYR A 257 14.96 -8.58 22.11
C TYR A 257 15.40 -7.97 23.45
N HIS A 258 14.54 -7.19 24.08
CA HIS A 258 14.80 -6.62 25.41
C HIS A 258 14.69 -7.65 26.53
N GLN A 259 13.73 -8.56 26.46
CA GLN A 259 13.49 -9.53 27.55
C GLN A 259 14.35 -10.79 27.45
N CYS A 260 14.75 -11.18 26.23
CA CYS A 260 15.43 -12.44 25.97
C CYS A 260 16.84 -12.20 25.43
N PRO A 261 17.91 -12.49 26.19
CA PRO A 261 19.27 -12.46 25.69
C PRO A 261 19.40 -13.39 24.46
N VAL A 262 19.85 -12.87 23.32
CA VAL A 262 20.05 -13.68 22.12
C VAL A 262 21.51 -14.09 21.98
N LEU A 263 22.42 -13.11 21.85
CA LEU A 263 23.85 -13.38 21.62
C LEU A 263 24.57 -13.84 22.90
N ASN A 264 24.11 -13.35 24.05
CA ASN A 264 24.70 -13.62 25.37
C ASN A 264 23.96 -14.73 26.15
N GLU A 265 23.07 -15.48 25.51
CA GLU A 265 22.40 -16.62 26.12
C GLU A 265 23.42 -17.73 26.39
N PRO A 266 23.59 -18.16 27.66
CA PRO A 266 24.60 -19.17 28.02
C PRO A 266 24.23 -20.58 27.52
N ASN A 267 22.95 -20.91 27.44
CA ASN A 267 22.47 -22.17 26.89
C ASN A 267 22.49 -22.12 25.35
N LYS A 268 23.38 -22.90 24.72
CA LYS A 268 23.58 -22.89 23.26
C LYS A 268 22.37 -23.37 22.47
N ASP A 269 21.55 -24.22 23.01
CA ASP A 269 20.32 -24.67 22.34
C ASP A 269 19.26 -23.58 22.35
N ILE A 270 19.09 -22.87 23.48
CA ILE A 270 18.21 -21.71 23.59
C ILE A 270 18.73 -20.56 22.69
N GLN A 271 20.05 -20.30 22.72
CA GLN A 271 20.67 -19.31 21.87
C GLN A 271 20.38 -19.57 20.39
N SER A 272 20.58 -20.81 19.92
CA SER A 272 20.35 -21.20 18.54
C SER A 272 18.87 -21.07 18.17
N PHE A 273 17.96 -21.41 19.07
CA PHE A 273 16.52 -21.26 18.86
C PHE A 273 16.13 -19.77 18.76
N ARG A 274 16.62 -18.91 19.65
CA ARG A 274 16.38 -17.46 19.61
C ARG A 274 16.94 -16.82 18.34
N LEU A 275 18.13 -17.24 17.89
CA LEU A 275 18.68 -16.80 16.61
C LEU A 275 17.78 -17.21 15.44
N ALA A 276 17.17 -18.40 15.47
CA ALA A 276 16.20 -18.81 14.45
C ALA A 276 14.94 -17.93 14.48
N LEU A 277 14.45 -17.53 15.67
CA LEU A 277 13.34 -16.57 15.77
C LEU A 277 13.70 -15.20 15.18
N VAL A 278 14.91 -14.70 15.48
CA VAL A 278 15.40 -13.44 14.87
C VAL A 278 15.45 -13.54 13.35
N GLN A 279 15.96 -14.64 12.81
CA GLN A 279 16.03 -14.86 11.36
C GLN A 279 14.64 -14.93 10.73
N SER A 280 13.71 -15.64 11.35
CA SER A 280 12.32 -15.75 10.87
C SER A 280 11.63 -14.39 10.90
N THR A 281 11.78 -13.63 11.97
CA THR A 281 11.23 -12.28 12.09
C THR A 281 11.81 -11.34 11.03
N ARG A 282 13.14 -11.35 10.85
CA ARG A 282 13.79 -10.58 9.79
C ARG A 282 13.22 -10.92 8.42
N GLN A 283 13.04 -12.19 8.11
CA GLN A 283 12.52 -12.62 6.82
C GLN A 283 11.07 -12.18 6.63
N VAL A 284 10.22 -12.31 7.65
CA VAL A 284 8.81 -11.93 7.56
C VAL A 284 8.67 -10.41 7.45
N ILE A 285 9.44 -9.61 8.19
CA ILE A 285 9.47 -8.15 8.01
C ILE A 285 9.88 -7.80 6.58
N LYS A 286 10.94 -8.43 6.04
CA LYS A 286 11.38 -8.20 4.66
C LYS A 286 10.27 -8.52 3.65
N ASN A 287 9.59 -9.66 3.80
CA ASN A 287 8.51 -10.06 2.92
C ASN A 287 7.35 -9.06 2.99
N SER A 288 6.94 -8.66 4.19
CA SER A 288 5.87 -7.66 4.40
C SER A 288 6.20 -6.33 3.75
N LEU A 289 7.41 -5.81 3.97
CA LEU A 289 7.87 -4.56 3.38
C LEU A 289 8.00 -4.65 1.86
N SER A 290 8.47 -5.78 1.34
CA SER A 290 8.55 -6.02 -0.11
C SER A 290 7.18 -6.00 -0.79
N ILE A 291 6.14 -6.59 -0.18
CA ILE A 291 4.75 -6.54 -0.69
C ILE A 291 4.26 -5.08 -0.73
N LEU A 292 4.66 -4.26 0.23
CA LEU A 292 4.32 -2.83 0.28
C LEU A 292 5.19 -1.96 -0.64
N GLY A 293 6.16 -2.54 -1.37
CA GLY A 293 7.08 -1.78 -2.23
C GLY A 293 8.20 -1.05 -1.46
N ILE A 294 8.48 -1.45 -0.22
CA ILE A 294 9.47 -0.83 0.65
C ILE A 294 10.75 -1.67 0.67
N GLU A 295 11.89 -1.05 0.34
CA GLU A 295 13.20 -1.69 0.43
C GLU A 295 13.74 -1.73 1.87
N CYS A 296 14.47 -2.79 2.22
CA CYS A 296 15.07 -3.00 3.53
C CYS A 296 16.59 -2.83 3.46
N PRO A 297 17.20 -1.77 4.04
CA PRO A 297 18.64 -1.67 4.16
C PRO A 297 19.17 -2.64 5.23
N GLU A 298 20.32 -3.28 4.97
CA GLU A 298 20.95 -4.22 5.92
C GLU A 298 21.58 -3.51 7.12
N SER A 299 21.85 -2.21 7.00
CA SER A 299 22.42 -1.33 8.04
C SER A 299 21.82 0.07 7.94
N MET A 300 21.70 0.72 9.06
CA MET A 300 21.20 2.09 9.18
C MET A 300 22.03 2.87 10.22
#